data_6236f7ff9ea6434272c8a932651d2d8c
#
_entry.id   6236f7ff9ea6434272c8a932651d2d8c
#
_cell.length_a   1.000
_cell.length_b   1.000
_cell.length_c   1.000
_cell.angle_alpha   90.00
_cell.angle_beta   90.00
_cell.angle_gamma   90.00
#
_symmetry.space_group_name_H-M   'P 1'
#
loop_
_entity.id
_entity.type
_entity.pdbx_description
1 polymer ?
#
loop_
_entity_poly.entity_id
_entity_poly.type
_entity_poly.pdbx_seq_one_letter_code
_entity_poly.pdbx_strand_id
1 'polypeptide(L)'
;RVVVCNLDPRSEAPESRQYDRNLTIWIPEHRPRLVQAGLTALRSYIAAGRPRQPYPPMGSFEDWDLMVRRALTWLDWADPLAGTAQLESADPVRCKLRALLMAWHEAFRSAGATSKEAVTHARETQPNTAGDEARPAQALWEVLTEYFTDRRGEVRSQLIGEFIRKSDRRVEAGMRFENFGSTD
;
A
#
# COMPACT_ATOMS: atom_id res chain seq x y z
N ARG A 1 9.46 -2.90 -7.23
CA ARG A 1 8.48 -1.83 -7.47
C ARG A 1 7.78 -2.07 -8.79
N VAL A 2 6.50 -1.79 -8.88
CA VAL A 2 5.66 -2.08 -10.05
C VAL A 2 4.83 -0.83 -10.36
N VAL A 3 4.67 -0.52 -11.63
CA VAL A 3 3.64 0.41 -12.11
C VAL A 3 2.41 -0.42 -12.42
N VAL A 4 1.28 -0.11 -11.80
CA VAL A 4 0.04 -0.86 -11.99
C VAL A 4 -0.93 -0.08 -12.85
N CYS A 5 -1.38 -0.72 -13.91
CA CYS A 5 -2.47 -0.24 -14.75
C CYS A 5 -3.73 -1.04 -14.44
N ASN A 6 -4.71 -0.41 -13.84
CA ASN A 6 -6.03 -0.98 -13.68
C ASN A 6 -6.85 -0.64 -14.94
N LEU A 7 -7.21 -1.69 -15.70
CA LEU A 7 -8.11 -1.55 -16.83
C LEU A 7 -9.53 -1.86 -16.35
N ASP A 8 -10.38 -0.84 -16.35
CA ASP A 8 -11.82 -1.04 -16.10
C ASP A 8 -12.54 -1.25 -17.43
N PRO A 9 -12.97 -2.47 -17.75
CA PRO A 9 -13.68 -2.77 -18.99
C PRO A 9 -15.09 -2.21 -19.03
N ARG A 10 -15.64 -1.76 -17.90
CA ARG A 10 -17.04 -1.30 -17.73
C ARG A 10 -18.07 -2.29 -18.29
N SER A 11 -17.79 -3.58 -18.15
CA SER A 11 -18.61 -4.69 -18.63
C SER A 11 -18.49 -5.87 -17.68
N GLU A 12 -19.61 -6.58 -17.44
CA GLU A 12 -19.63 -7.79 -16.63
C GLU A 12 -18.96 -8.98 -17.33
N ALA A 13 -18.93 -8.97 -18.67
CA ALA A 13 -18.31 -10.01 -19.50
C ALA A 13 -17.36 -9.39 -20.52
N PRO A 14 -16.16 -8.95 -20.09
CA PRO A 14 -15.19 -8.28 -20.98
C PRO A 14 -14.69 -9.19 -22.10
N GLU A 15 -14.70 -10.51 -21.90
CA GLU A 15 -14.32 -11.52 -22.87
C GLU A 15 -15.30 -11.59 -24.06
N SER A 16 -16.55 -11.18 -23.90
CA SER A 16 -17.55 -11.15 -24.97
C SER A 16 -17.48 -9.91 -25.85
N ARG A 17 -16.63 -8.97 -25.50
CA ARG A 17 -16.47 -7.70 -26.23
C ARG A 17 -15.91 -7.95 -27.63
N GLN A 18 -16.60 -7.44 -28.62
CA GLN A 18 -16.07 -7.45 -29.99
C GLN A 18 -15.09 -6.29 -30.18
N TYR A 19 -13.94 -6.59 -30.76
CA TYR A 19 -12.89 -5.63 -31.07
C TYR A 19 -12.81 -5.42 -32.58
N ASP A 20 -12.77 -4.16 -33.00
CA ASP A 20 -12.70 -3.79 -34.42
C ASP A 20 -11.38 -4.19 -35.08
N ARG A 21 -10.35 -4.54 -34.28
CA ARG A 21 -9.00 -4.82 -34.78
C ARG A 21 -8.36 -5.97 -34.03
N ASN A 22 -7.67 -6.82 -34.75
CA ASN A 22 -6.75 -7.79 -34.17
C ASN A 22 -5.40 -7.10 -33.90
N LEU A 23 -5.14 -6.77 -32.63
CA LEU A 23 -3.94 -6.03 -32.22
C LEU A 23 -2.64 -6.79 -32.49
N THR A 24 -2.66 -8.13 -32.49
CA THR A 24 -1.47 -8.95 -32.74
C THR A 24 -0.98 -8.83 -34.19
N ILE A 25 -1.87 -8.50 -35.11
CA ILE A 25 -1.54 -8.25 -36.54
C ILE A 25 -1.30 -6.76 -36.71
N TRP A 26 -2.19 -5.91 -36.23
CA TRP A 26 -2.16 -4.48 -36.46
C TRP A 26 -0.93 -3.78 -35.87
N ILE A 27 -0.48 -4.16 -34.66
CA ILE A 27 0.67 -3.54 -34.00
C ILE A 27 1.97 -3.72 -34.78
N PRO A 28 2.35 -4.94 -35.25
CA PRO A 28 3.54 -5.10 -36.11
C PRO A 28 3.52 -4.27 -37.35
N GLU A 29 2.39 -4.18 -38.03
CA GLU A 29 2.23 -3.39 -39.29
C GLU A 29 2.39 -1.87 -39.04
N HIS A 30 1.95 -1.40 -37.88
CA HIS A 30 1.96 0.02 -37.52
C HIS A 30 3.11 0.42 -36.59
N ARG A 31 3.98 -0.54 -36.23
CA ARG A 31 5.09 -0.33 -35.28
C ARG A 31 5.94 0.90 -35.53
N PRO A 32 6.41 1.18 -36.81
CA PRO A 32 7.23 2.35 -37.07
C PRO A 32 6.52 3.64 -36.69
N ARG A 33 5.23 3.76 -37.00
CA ARG A 33 4.40 4.92 -36.70
C ARG A 33 4.16 5.08 -35.18
N LEU A 34 3.93 3.97 -34.46
CA LEU A 34 3.75 3.98 -33.02
C LEU A 34 5.03 4.39 -32.28
N VAL A 35 6.17 3.85 -32.70
CA VAL A 35 7.48 4.23 -32.14
C VAL A 35 7.79 5.70 -32.42
N GLN A 36 7.55 6.18 -33.66
CA GLN A 36 7.72 7.58 -34.00
C GLN A 36 6.85 8.50 -33.14
N ALA A 37 5.59 8.14 -32.91
CA ALA A 37 4.68 8.91 -32.05
C ALA A 37 5.20 9.01 -30.62
N GLY A 38 5.62 7.89 -30.02
CA GLY A 38 6.21 7.85 -28.69
C GLY A 38 7.48 8.69 -28.56
N LEU A 39 8.41 8.56 -29.53
CA LEU A 39 9.64 9.36 -29.55
C LEU A 39 9.35 10.86 -29.79
N THR A 40 8.33 11.20 -30.55
CA THR A 40 7.92 12.59 -30.77
C THR A 40 7.41 13.21 -29.48
N ALA A 41 6.61 12.47 -28.69
CA ALA A 41 6.13 12.92 -27.38
C ALA A 41 7.30 13.23 -26.43
N LEU A 42 8.27 12.31 -26.33
CA LEU A 42 9.45 12.51 -25.48
C LEU A 42 10.31 13.70 -25.96
N ARG A 43 10.53 13.79 -27.28
CA ARG A 43 11.29 14.89 -27.88
C ARG A 43 10.64 16.25 -27.65
N SER A 44 9.31 16.33 -27.72
CA SER A 44 8.57 17.57 -27.46
C SER A 44 8.77 18.06 -26.04
N TYR A 45 8.69 17.15 -25.07
CA TYR A 45 8.95 17.44 -23.66
C TYR A 45 10.38 17.94 -23.42
N ILE A 46 11.38 17.29 -24.05
CA ILE A 46 12.78 17.70 -23.95
C ILE A 46 12.98 19.09 -24.60
N ALA A 47 12.42 19.33 -25.78
CA ALA A 47 12.52 20.60 -26.51
C ALA A 47 11.84 21.75 -25.75
N ALA A 48 10.79 21.47 -24.99
CA ALA A 48 10.14 22.43 -24.08
C ALA A 48 10.98 22.74 -22.81
N GLY A 49 12.19 22.20 -22.67
CA GLY A 49 13.05 22.42 -21.51
C GLY A 49 12.70 21.57 -20.29
N ARG A 50 11.97 20.47 -20.48
CA ARG A 50 11.56 19.54 -19.40
C ARG A 50 10.81 20.25 -18.27
N PRO A 51 9.65 20.86 -18.52
CA PRO A 51 8.91 21.62 -17.52
C PRO A 51 8.66 20.82 -16.24
N ARG A 52 8.89 21.46 -15.08
CA ARG A 52 8.73 20.81 -13.78
C ARG A 52 7.26 20.47 -13.55
N GLN A 53 7.01 19.28 -13.03
CA GLN A 53 5.68 18.82 -12.64
C GLN A 53 5.45 19.01 -11.14
N PRO A 54 4.20 19.20 -10.68
CA PRO A 54 3.85 19.58 -9.30
C PRO A 54 3.84 18.40 -8.31
N TYR A 55 4.67 17.40 -8.53
CA TYR A 55 4.77 16.22 -7.66
C TYR A 55 6.24 15.80 -7.45
N PRO A 56 6.55 15.07 -6.36
CA PRO A 56 7.90 14.61 -6.09
C PRO A 56 8.34 13.54 -7.09
N PRO A 57 9.66 13.41 -7.34
CA PRO A 57 10.21 12.36 -8.18
C PRO A 57 9.98 10.98 -7.56
N MET A 58 9.92 9.95 -8.41
CA MET A 58 9.88 8.56 -7.96
C MET A 58 11.27 8.10 -7.55
N GLY A 59 11.54 8.04 -6.25
CA GLY A 59 12.84 7.60 -5.71
C GLY A 59 13.25 6.23 -6.22
N SER A 60 14.55 6.08 -6.56
CA SER A 60 15.18 4.92 -7.20
C SER A 60 14.76 4.67 -8.66
N PHE A 61 13.99 5.58 -9.27
CA PHE A 61 13.58 5.53 -10.67
C PHE A 61 13.52 6.94 -11.28
N GLU A 62 14.45 7.80 -10.86
CA GLU A 62 14.46 9.21 -11.19
C GLU A 62 14.55 9.46 -12.70
N ASP A 63 15.35 8.66 -13.41
CA ASP A 63 15.49 8.78 -14.88
C ASP A 63 14.20 8.39 -15.60
N TRP A 64 13.52 7.33 -15.17
CA TRP A 64 12.24 6.94 -15.71
C TRP A 64 11.16 8.00 -15.39
N ASP A 65 11.13 8.51 -14.17
CA ASP A 65 10.23 9.59 -13.76
C ASP A 65 10.43 10.82 -14.64
N LEU A 66 11.70 11.24 -14.81
CA LEU A 66 12.06 12.41 -15.60
C LEU A 66 11.69 12.27 -17.07
N MET A 67 11.96 11.12 -17.68
CA MET A 67 11.82 10.94 -19.12
C MET A 67 10.45 10.45 -19.56
N VAL A 68 9.81 9.61 -18.76
CA VAL A 68 8.54 8.96 -19.11
C VAL A 68 7.37 9.59 -18.40
N ARG A 69 7.32 9.50 -17.05
CA ARG A 69 6.18 9.96 -16.26
C ARG A 69 5.89 11.45 -16.49
N ARG A 70 6.94 12.30 -16.37
CA ARG A 70 6.77 13.75 -16.53
C ARG A 70 6.46 14.16 -17.97
N ALA A 71 6.95 13.44 -18.95
CA ALA A 71 6.58 13.70 -20.33
C ALA A 71 5.10 13.39 -20.60
N LEU A 72 4.58 12.28 -20.03
CA LEU A 72 3.18 11.90 -20.15
C LEU A 72 2.26 12.92 -19.46
N THR A 73 2.56 13.29 -18.24
CA THR A 73 1.74 14.25 -17.47
C THR A 73 1.84 15.67 -18.02
N TRP A 74 2.97 16.06 -18.61
CA TRP A 74 3.11 17.31 -19.34
C TRP A 74 2.23 17.37 -20.59
N LEU A 75 1.99 16.23 -21.24
CA LEU A 75 1.06 16.08 -22.36
C LEU A 75 -0.40 15.95 -21.92
N ASP A 76 -0.69 16.20 -20.65
CA ASP A 76 -2.02 16.06 -20.03
C ASP A 76 -2.57 14.62 -20.09
N TRP A 77 -1.66 13.63 -20.11
CA TRP A 77 -2.02 12.23 -19.98
C TRP A 77 -2.07 11.82 -18.49
N ALA A 78 -2.82 10.76 -18.21
CA ALA A 78 -2.94 10.23 -16.87
C ALA A 78 -1.57 9.88 -16.26
N ASP A 79 -1.36 10.25 -14.98
CA ASP A 79 -0.14 9.88 -14.26
C ASP A 79 -0.05 8.36 -14.12
N PRO A 80 1.01 7.69 -14.64
CA PRO A 80 1.19 6.25 -14.49
C PRO A 80 1.24 5.76 -13.05
N LEU A 81 1.55 6.64 -12.09
CA LEU A 81 1.58 6.30 -10.66
C LEU A 81 0.28 6.60 -9.93
N ALA A 82 -0.75 7.12 -10.58
CA ALA A 82 -2.02 7.43 -9.92
C ALA A 82 -2.66 6.20 -9.22
N GLY A 83 -2.49 5.00 -9.79
CA GLY A 83 -2.97 3.74 -9.21
C GLY A 83 -2.12 3.20 -8.05
N THR A 84 -0.91 3.71 -7.85
CA THR A 84 0.04 3.14 -6.87
C THR A 84 -0.45 3.36 -5.43
N ALA A 85 -1.04 4.51 -5.13
CA ALA A 85 -1.57 4.81 -3.81
C ALA A 85 -2.72 3.87 -3.41
N GLN A 86 -3.56 3.47 -4.37
CA GLN A 86 -4.65 2.51 -4.13
C GLN A 86 -4.11 1.11 -3.80
N LEU A 87 -3.04 0.68 -4.49
CA LEU A 87 -2.39 -0.59 -4.20
C LEU A 87 -1.69 -0.60 -2.84
N GLU A 88 -1.01 0.49 -2.52
CA GLU A 88 -0.36 0.63 -1.22
C GLU A 88 -1.38 0.61 -0.08
N SER A 89 -2.55 1.22 -0.27
CA SER A 89 -3.64 1.18 0.70
C SER A 89 -4.34 -0.17 0.77
N ALA A 90 -4.28 -0.98 -0.29
CA ALA A 90 -4.87 -2.32 -0.36
C ALA A 90 -3.87 -3.45 0.00
N ASP A 91 -2.59 -3.14 0.28
CA ASP A 91 -1.60 -4.15 0.70
C ASP A 91 -2.00 -4.73 2.08
N PRO A 92 -2.37 -6.02 2.16
CA PRO A 92 -2.83 -6.62 3.41
C PRO A 92 -1.79 -6.56 4.53
N VAL A 93 -0.50 -6.61 4.18
CA VAL A 93 0.59 -6.56 5.16
C VAL A 93 0.72 -5.15 5.74
N ARG A 94 0.61 -4.12 4.89
CA ARG A 94 0.62 -2.72 5.32
C ARG A 94 -0.62 -2.38 6.15
N CYS A 95 -1.80 -2.81 5.72
CA CYS A 95 -3.05 -2.61 6.47
C CYS A 95 -2.96 -3.25 7.86
N LYS A 96 -2.51 -4.49 7.94
CA LYS A 96 -2.30 -5.21 9.19
C LYS A 96 -1.30 -4.50 10.10
N LEU A 97 -0.15 -4.05 9.56
CA LEU A 97 0.86 -3.31 10.33
C LEU A 97 0.30 -1.99 10.85
N ARG A 98 -0.36 -1.24 9.99
CA ARG A 98 -0.98 0.04 10.34
C ARG A 98 -2.03 -0.12 11.44
N ALA A 99 -2.93 -1.09 11.30
CA ALA A 99 -3.96 -1.37 12.29
C ALA A 99 -3.33 -1.73 13.65
N LEU A 100 -2.32 -2.61 13.63
CA LEU A 100 -1.62 -3.00 14.86
C LEU A 100 -0.89 -1.82 15.51
N LEU A 101 -0.17 -0.99 14.75
CA LEU A 101 0.54 0.18 15.29
C LEU A 101 -0.42 1.19 15.92
N MET A 102 -1.54 1.49 15.25
CA MET A 102 -2.54 2.42 15.78
C MET A 102 -3.17 1.91 17.07
N ALA A 103 -3.64 0.67 17.08
CA ALA A 103 -4.26 0.07 18.25
C ALA A 103 -3.27 -0.11 19.41
N TRP A 104 -2.02 -0.45 19.11
CA TRP A 104 -0.97 -0.54 20.13
C TRP A 104 -0.64 0.82 20.73
N HIS A 105 -0.50 1.85 19.89
CA HIS A 105 -0.26 3.21 20.38
C HIS A 105 -1.41 3.74 21.24
N GLU A 106 -2.65 3.43 20.88
CA GLU A 106 -3.82 3.82 21.65
C GLU A 106 -3.82 3.14 23.03
N ALA A 107 -3.48 1.86 23.11
CA ALA A 107 -3.47 1.09 24.34
C ALA A 107 -2.29 1.44 25.26
N PHE A 108 -1.08 1.63 24.71
CA PHE A 108 0.14 1.74 25.51
C PHE A 108 0.82 3.12 25.43
N ARG A 109 0.43 3.98 24.46
CA ARG A 109 1.08 5.27 24.21
C ARG A 109 2.59 5.08 23.96
N SER A 110 3.41 5.61 24.89
CA SER A 110 4.88 5.49 24.88
C SER A 110 5.40 4.40 25.81
N ALA A 111 4.51 3.69 26.50
CA ALA A 111 4.93 2.58 27.37
C ALA A 111 5.33 1.37 26.52
N GLY A 112 6.46 0.75 26.89
CA GLY A 112 6.87 -0.52 26.28
C GLY A 112 5.95 -1.65 26.75
N ALA A 113 5.63 -2.57 25.83
CA ALA A 113 4.88 -3.77 26.14
C ALA A 113 5.37 -4.95 25.30
N THR A 114 5.40 -6.12 25.91
CA THR A 114 5.66 -7.38 25.18
C THR A 114 4.40 -7.85 24.48
N SER A 115 4.55 -8.70 23.45
CA SER A 115 3.40 -9.30 22.77
C SER A 115 2.49 -10.11 23.72
N LYS A 116 3.06 -10.67 24.79
CA LYS A 116 2.30 -11.41 25.81
C LYS A 116 1.47 -10.47 26.69
N GLU A 117 2.08 -9.39 27.15
CA GLU A 117 1.40 -8.36 27.94
C GLU A 117 0.29 -7.69 27.13
N ALA A 118 0.52 -7.45 25.84
CA ALA A 118 -0.50 -6.88 24.95
C ALA A 118 -1.74 -7.78 24.83
N VAL A 119 -1.56 -9.10 24.70
CA VAL A 119 -2.68 -10.06 24.68
C VAL A 119 -3.41 -10.08 26.00
N THR A 120 -2.69 -10.09 27.13
CA THR A 120 -3.29 -10.08 28.47
C THR A 120 -4.08 -8.80 28.70
N HIS A 121 -3.48 -7.64 28.44
CA HIS A 121 -4.12 -6.34 28.61
C HIS A 121 -5.38 -6.20 27.75
N ALA A 122 -5.31 -6.60 26.47
CA ALA A 122 -6.45 -6.53 25.57
C ALA A 122 -7.59 -7.47 25.99
N ARG A 123 -7.27 -8.64 26.56
CA ARG A 123 -8.27 -9.60 27.06
C ARG A 123 -8.96 -9.12 28.35
N GLU A 124 -8.22 -8.54 29.28
CA GLU A 124 -8.74 -8.07 30.56
C GLU A 124 -9.62 -6.83 30.45
N THR A 125 -9.40 -6.03 29.40
CA THR A 125 -10.11 -4.76 29.19
C THR A 125 -11.39 -4.92 28.35
N GLN A 126 -11.85 -6.14 28.04
CA GLN A 126 -13.10 -6.36 27.34
C GLN A 126 -14.29 -5.81 28.14
N PRO A 127 -15.23 -5.07 27.52
CA PRO A 127 -16.40 -4.58 28.20
C PRO A 127 -17.30 -5.75 28.60
N ASN A 128 -17.58 -5.88 29.88
CA ASN A 128 -18.45 -6.93 30.43
C ASN A 128 -19.94 -6.56 30.33
N THR A 129 -20.29 -5.37 29.75
CA THR A 129 -21.68 -4.90 29.70
C THR A 129 -21.91 -3.97 28.49
N ALA A 130 -23.04 -4.13 27.82
CA ALA A 130 -23.50 -3.25 26.76
C ALA A 130 -23.71 -1.82 27.31
N GLY A 131 -22.90 -0.86 26.88
CA GLY A 131 -23.08 0.56 27.18
C GLY A 131 -21.85 1.34 27.64
N ASP A 132 -20.68 0.71 27.78
CA ASP A 132 -19.45 1.41 28.15
C ASP A 132 -18.77 2.04 26.91
N GLU A 133 -18.22 3.26 27.08
CA GLU A 133 -17.44 3.92 26.02
C GLU A 133 -16.28 3.02 25.55
N ALA A 134 -16.02 3.00 24.25
CA ALA A 134 -14.95 2.21 23.65
C ALA A 134 -13.61 2.45 24.35
N ARG A 135 -13.09 1.44 25.04
CA ARG A 135 -11.81 1.53 25.77
C ARG A 135 -10.65 1.34 24.81
N PRO A 136 -9.49 1.98 25.02
CA PRO A 136 -8.32 1.86 24.14
C PRO A 136 -7.89 0.40 23.85
N ALA A 137 -8.06 -0.49 24.83
CA ALA A 137 -7.73 -1.90 24.67
C ALA A 137 -8.74 -2.70 23.82
N GLN A 138 -9.94 -2.19 23.58
CA GLN A 138 -10.91 -2.84 22.70
C GLN A 138 -10.44 -2.83 21.24
N ALA A 139 -9.95 -1.70 20.74
CA ALA A 139 -9.39 -1.62 19.40
C ALA A 139 -8.21 -2.58 19.21
N LEU A 140 -7.36 -2.71 20.23
CA LEU A 140 -6.26 -3.67 20.21
C LEU A 140 -6.79 -5.12 20.13
N TRP A 141 -7.80 -5.47 20.94
CA TRP A 141 -8.38 -6.81 20.93
C TRP A 141 -8.99 -7.17 19.58
N GLU A 142 -9.72 -6.25 18.95
CA GLU A 142 -10.30 -6.45 17.62
C GLU A 142 -9.22 -6.76 16.58
N VAL A 143 -8.15 -5.96 16.55
CA VAL A 143 -7.01 -6.18 15.64
C VAL A 143 -6.30 -7.50 15.92
N LEU A 144 -6.11 -7.85 17.20
CA LEU A 144 -5.45 -9.11 17.56
C LEU A 144 -6.30 -10.32 17.16
N THR A 145 -7.62 -10.22 17.31
CA THR A 145 -8.56 -11.30 16.95
C THR A 145 -8.67 -11.45 15.43
N GLU A 146 -8.67 -10.34 14.68
CA GLU A 146 -8.76 -10.37 13.23
C GLU A 146 -7.50 -10.96 12.56
N TYR A 147 -6.31 -10.62 13.06
CA TYR A 147 -5.08 -10.90 12.33
C TYR A 147 -4.13 -11.92 12.97
N PHE A 148 -4.31 -12.27 14.25
CA PHE A 148 -3.32 -13.06 15.01
C PHE A 148 -3.91 -14.25 15.76
N THR A 149 -5.01 -14.78 15.23
CA THR A 149 -5.64 -16.02 15.73
C THR A 149 -5.06 -17.26 15.06
N ASP A 150 -5.00 -18.35 15.82
CA ASP A 150 -4.68 -19.67 15.29
C ASP A 150 -5.92 -20.35 14.66
N ARG A 151 -5.74 -21.58 14.16
CA ARG A 151 -6.83 -22.39 13.57
C ARG A 151 -7.98 -22.68 14.53
N ARG A 152 -7.79 -22.49 15.82
CA ARG A 152 -8.80 -22.69 16.87
C ARG A 152 -9.47 -21.38 17.29
N GLY A 153 -9.09 -20.25 16.66
CA GLY A 153 -9.62 -18.93 16.97
C GLY A 153 -8.98 -18.30 18.21
N GLU A 154 -7.86 -18.84 18.72
CA GLU A 154 -7.16 -18.27 19.88
C GLU A 154 -6.07 -17.29 19.44
N VAL A 155 -6.02 -16.10 20.07
CA VAL A 155 -4.98 -15.10 19.83
C VAL A 155 -3.64 -15.63 20.38
N ARG A 156 -2.61 -15.63 19.49
CA ARG A 156 -1.27 -16.15 19.82
C ARG A 156 -0.23 -15.04 19.84
N SER A 157 0.34 -14.80 21.01
CA SER A 157 1.39 -13.79 21.21
C SER A 157 2.64 -14.05 20.34
N GLN A 158 2.95 -15.32 20.02
CA GLN A 158 4.05 -15.68 19.13
C GLN A 158 3.85 -15.13 17.72
N LEU A 159 2.63 -15.22 17.16
CA LEU A 159 2.32 -14.68 15.82
C LEU A 159 2.50 -13.15 15.78
N ILE A 160 2.14 -12.47 16.84
CA ILE A 160 2.32 -11.03 17.00
C ILE A 160 3.82 -10.70 17.01
N GLY A 161 4.59 -11.37 17.87
CA GLY A 161 6.03 -11.15 17.97
C GLY A 161 6.80 -11.44 16.68
N GLU A 162 6.43 -12.52 15.96
CA GLU A 162 7.00 -12.80 14.64
C GLU A 162 6.67 -11.73 13.61
N PHE A 163 5.42 -11.25 13.61
CA PHE A 163 4.99 -10.21 12.68
C PHE A 163 5.72 -8.89 12.95
N ILE A 164 5.84 -8.48 14.22
CA ILE A 164 6.59 -7.29 14.63
C ILE A 164 8.06 -7.41 14.19
N ARG A 165 8.72 -8.55 14.43
CA ARG A 165 10.11 -8.78 13.98
C ARG A 165 10.27 -8.71 12.45
N LYS A 166 9.32 -9.28 11.69
CA LYS A 166 9.32 -9.19 10.21
C LYS A 166 9.03 -7.79 9.70
N SER A 167 8.39 -6.96 10.52
CA SER A 167 8.05 -5.58 10.20
C SER A 167 9.07 -4.57 10.78
N ASP A 168 10.23 -5.05 11.23
CA ASP A 168 11.29 -4.19 11.80
C ASP A 168 11.62 -3.03 10.85
N ARG A 169 11.78 -1.84 11.40
CA ARG A 169 12.08 -0.57 10.71
C ARG A 169 11.02 -0.09 9.71
N ARG A 170 9.89 -0.79 9.54
CA ARG A 170 8.80 -0.30 8.71
C ARG A 170 8.04 0.79 9.43
N VAL A 171 7.81 1.90 8.71
CA VAL A 171 7.04 3.05 9.21
C VAL A 171 5.68 3.05 8.51
N GLU A 172 4.60 3.03 9.28
CA GLU A 172 3.22 3.20 8.80
C GLU A 172 2.48 4.19 9.70
N ALA A 173 1.72 5.08 9.10
CA ALA A 173 1.03 6.17 9.82
C ALA A 173 1.96 7.03 10.72
N GLY A 174 3.23 7.20 10.32
CA GLY A 174 4.23 7.94 11.09
C GLY A 174 4.79 7.18 12.31
N MET A 175 4.39 5.93 12.52
CA MET A 175 4.78 5.09 13.66
C MET A 175 5.58 3.86 13.22
N ARG A 176 6.41 3.34 14.11
CA ARG A 176 7.11 2.06 13.95
C ARG A 176 7.27 1.37 15.29
N PHE A 177 7.40 0.06 15.28
CA PHE A 177 7.84 -0.67 16.46
C PHE A 177 9.36 -0.48 16.66
N GLU A 178 9.75 -0.25 17.90
CA GLU A 178 11.14 -0.24 18.36
C GLU A 178 11.33 -1.31 19.40
N ASN A 179 12.43 -2.04 19.31
CA ASN A 179 12.78 -3.03 20.33
C ASN A 179 13.68 -2.37 21.38
N PHE A 180 13.19 -2.24 22.61
CA PHE A 180 13.94 -1.68 23.72
C PHE A 180 14.83 -2.70 24.46
N GLY A 181 14.98 -3.91 23.91
CA GLY A 181 15.69 -4.99 24.57
C GLY A 181 14.82 -5.76 25.57
N SER A 182 15.28 -6.96 25.95
CA SER A 182 14.70 -7.70 27.06
C SER A 182 15.19 -7.06 28.34
N THR A 183 14.28 -6.59 29.17
CA THR A 183 14.61 -6.31 30.57
C THR A 183 14.74 -7.67 31.25
N ASP A 184 15.98 -8.10 31.54
CA ASP A 184 16.27 -9.25 32.38
C ASP A 184 15.70 -9.06 33.78
#